data_622a46f7068907955fd4bf82d789f6cd
#
_entry.id   622a46f7068907955fd4bf82d789f6cd
#
_cell.length_a   1.000
_cell.length_b   1.000
_cell.length_c   1.000
_cell.angle_alpha   90.00
_cell.angle_beta   90.00
_cell.angle_gamma   90.00
#
_symmetry.space_group_name_H-M   'P 1'
#
loop_
_entity.id
_entity.type
_entity.pdbx_description
1 polymer ?
#
loop_
_entity_poly.entity_id
_entity_poly.type
_entity_poly.pdbx_seq_one_letter_code
_entity_poly.pdbx_strand_id
1 'polypeptide(L)'
;DAILYYIFWEAMLIPMFLIIGIWGGSNRIYATIKFFLYTVLGSLLMLIAFLYLYFKSGTFSIIDYYYLPISLEVQIFIFLAFFMAFAVKIPMWPLHTWLPDAHVQAPTGGSVILAAIMLKLGGYSFIRFAMPIAPDASLFLKPFMISLSLIAIVYIAFVALIQKDMKKLIAYSSISHMGFVTLGLFLMSPLAVEGAYIQMISHGFISAAMFICVGILYDQTHSREIKNYGGVINKMPIFTAFAVFFAMANAGLPGTSGFVGEFMVILGAMK
;
A
#
# COMPACT_ATOMS: atom_id res chain seq x y z
N ASP A 1 17.81 13.27 -3.20
CA ASP A 1 17.25 14.49 -3.76
C ASP A 1 15.74 14.39 -3.83
N ALA A 2 15.01 15.39 -3.29
CA ALA A 2 13.56 15.37 -3.13
C ALA A 2 12.82 15.55 -4.48
N ILE A 3 13.35 16.41 -5.35
CA ILE A 3 12.71 16.64 -6.66
C ILE A 3 12.93 15.44 -7.59
N LEU A 4 14.10 14.79 -7.52
CA LEU A 4 14.35 13.56 -8.25
C LEU A 4 13.41 12.45 -7.81
N TYR A 5 13.18 12.31 -6.50
CA TYR A 5 12.20 11.39 -5.94
C TYR A 5 10.79 11.67 -6.49
N TYR A 6 10.36 12.94 -6.51
CA TYR A 6 9.07 13.34 -7.04
C TYR A 6 8.92 12.99 -8.54
N ILE A 7 9.96 13.27 -9.33
CA ILE A 7 9.94 12.95 -10.77
C ILE A 7 9.73 11.43 -10.97
N PHE A 8 10.44 10.58 -10.25
CA PHE A 8 10.27 9.12 -10.38
C PHE A 8 8.94 8.64 -9.79
N TRP A 9 8.41 9.32 -8.76
CA TRP A 9 7.08 9.04 -8.24
C TRP A 9 5.99 9.25 -9.30
N GLU A 10 6.06 10.32 -10.07
CA GLU A 10 5.14 10.59 -11.16
C GLU A 10 5.42 9.70 -12.39
N ALA A 11 6.68 9.52 -12.74
CA ALA A 11 7.07 8.76 -13.92
C ALA A 11 6.56 7.31 -13.89
N MET A 12 6.47 6.68 -12.72
CA MET A 12 5.94 5.31 -12.61
C MET A 12 4.43 5.22 -12.88
N LEU A 13 3.69 6.34 -12.79
CA LEU A 13 2.26 6.34 -13.07
C LEU A 13 1.98 6.15 -14.56
N ILE A 14 2.84 6.65 -15.44
CA ILE A 14 2.67 6.59 -16.88
C ILE A 14 2.63 5.13 -17.39
N PRO A 15 3.64 4.28 -17.12
CA PRO A 15 3.58 2.88 -17.52
C PRO A 15 2.36 2.15 -16.93
N MET A 16 2.02 2.41 -15.68
CA MET A 16 0.89 1.74 -15.04
C MET A 16 -0.45 2.20 -15.64
N PHE A 17 -0.58 3.49 -15.97
CA PHE A 17 -1.73 4.02 -16.69
C PHE A 17 -1.92 3.32 -18.04
N LEU A 18 -0.84 3.13 -18.80
CA LEU A 18 -0.86 2.41 -20.08
C LEU A 18 -1.18 0.93 -19.90
N ILE A 19 -0.57 0.27 -18.90
CA ILE A 19 -0.79 -1.16 -18.63
C ILE A 19 -2.27 -1.43 -18.30
N ILE A 20 -2.88 -0.62 -17.45
CA ILE A 20 -4.29 -0.80 -17.08
C ILE A 20 -5.20 -0.35 -18.23
N GLY A 21 -4.91 0.80 -18.85
CA GLY A 21 -5.76 1.42 -19.86
C GLY A 21 -5.83 0.66 -21.18
N ILE A 22 -4.73 0.03 -21.60
CA ILE A 22 -4.64 -0.71 -22.88
C ILE A 22 -5.02 -2.17 -22.70
N TRP A 23 -4.37 -2.87 -21.75
CA TRP A 23 -4.50 -4.32 -21.55
C TRP A 23 -5.45 -4.70 -20.41
N GLY A 24 -6.16 -3.73 -19.83
CA GLY A 24 -7.11 -3.99 -18.76
C GLY A 24 -8.44 -4.60 -19.23
N GLY A 25 -9.28 -4.97 -18.26
CA GLY A 25 -10.61 -5.56 -18.48
C GLY A 25 -11.66 -4.59 -19.02
N SER A 26 -12.93 -4.95 -18.89
CA SER A 26 -14.06 -4.23 -19.49
C SER A 26 -14.20 -2.79 -19.00
N ASN A 27 -13.97 -2.53 -17.71
CA ASN A 27 -14.09 -1.20 -17.10
C ASN A 27 -12.74 -0.51 -16.90
N ARG A 28 -11.74 -0.85 -17.75
CA ARG A 28 -10.37 -0.36 -17.63
C ARG A 28 -10.24 1.16 -17.64
N ILE A 29 -11.02 1.86 -18.47
CA ILE A 29 -10.95 3.33 -18.59
C ILE A 29 -11.30 3.98 -17.25
N TYR A 30 -12.41 3.60 -16.64
CA TYR A 30 -12.81 4.11 -15.32
C TYR A 30 -11.75 3.85 -14.26
N ALA A 31 -11.25 2.61 -14.17
CA ALA A 31 -10.25 2.25 -13.18
C ALA A 31 -8.93 3.00 -13.39
N THR A 32 -8.51 3.17 -14.64
CA THR A 32 -7.28 3.90 -14.99
C THR A 32 -7.39 5.38 -14.64
N ILE A 33 -8.48 6.03 -15.00
CA ILE A 33 -8.70 7.46 -14.68
C ILE A 33 -8.79 7.64 -13.16
N LYS A 34 -9.53 6.79 -12.46
CA LYS A 34 -9.65 6.84 -11.00
C LYS A 34 -8.29 6.69 -10.33
N PHE A 35 -7.49 5.68 -10.71
CA PHE A 35 -6.14 5.47 -10.22
C PHE A 35 -5.26 6.71 -10.45
N PHE A 36 -5.28 7.25 -11.67
CA PHE A 36 -4.46 8.40 -12.04
C PHE A 36 -4.83 9.65 -11.25
N LEU A 37 -6.14 9.99 -11.20
CA LEU A 37 -6.62 11.19 -10.50
C LEU A 37 -6.32 11.13 -8.99
N TYR A 38 -6.54 9.97 -8.34
CA TYR A 38 -6.20 9.80 -6.92
C TYR A 38 -4.72 10.04 -6.66
N THR A 39 -3.86 9.44 -7.48
CA THR A 39 -2.41 9.52 -7.27
C THR A 39 -1.86 10.90 -7.58
N VAL A 40 -2.28 11.54 -8.67
CA VAL A 40 -1.83 12.88 -9.04
C VAL A 40 -2.31 13.93 -8.04
N LEU A 41 -3.59 13.86 -7.61
CA LEU A 41 -4.11 14.82 -6.64
C LEU A 41 -3.31 14.80 -5.33
N GLY A 42 -2.98 13.60 -4.84
CA GLY A 42 -2.15 13.45 -3.65
C GLY A 42 -0.73 13.98 -3.85
N SER A 43 -0.10 13.64 -4.97
CA SER A 43 1.30 14.00 -5.25
C SER A 43 1.51 15.49 -5.52
N LEU A 44 0.52 16.21 -6.05
CA LEU A 44 0.59 17.66 -6.19
C LEU A 44 0.73 18.36 -4.82
N LEU A 45 0.06 17.86 -3.79
CA LEU A 45 0.24 18.40 -2.43
C LEU A 45 1.65 18.12 -1.89
N MET A 46 2.20 16.93 -2.17
CA MET A 46 3.59 16.60 -1.85
C MET A 46 4.58 17.55 -2.56
N LEU A 47 4.33 17.88 -3.82
CA LEU A 47 5.15 18.85 -4.56
C LEU A 47 5.15 20.22 -3.90
N ILE A 48 3.99 20.70 -3.47
CA ILE A 48 3.87 21.98 -2.75
C ILE A 48 4.71 21.94 -1.46
N ALA A 49 4.67 20.83 -0.72
CA ALA A 49 5.51 20.67 0.47
C ALA A 49 7.01 20.69 0.14
N PHE A 50 7.46 20.01 -0.92
CA PHE A 50 8.86 20.04 -1.34
C PHE A 50 9.31 21.42 -1.81
N LEU A 51 8.47 22.16 -2.53
CA LEU A 51 8.77 23.53 -2.94
C LEU A 51 8.87 24.46 -1.74
N TYR A 52 7.97 24.35 -0.78
CA TYR A 52 8.07 25.12 0.47
C TYR A 52 9.39 24.84 1.20
N LEU A 53 9.76 23.56 1.33
CA LEU A 53 11.03 23.16 1.96
C LEU A 53 12.23 23.69 1.19
N TYR A 54 12.18 23.67 -0.13
CA TYR A 54 13.23 24.26 -0.97
C TYR A 54 13.38 25.77 -0.75
N PHE A 55 12.29 26.53 -0.70
CA PHE A 55 12.37 27.97 -0.44
C PHE A 55 12.89 28.30 0.95
N LYS A 56 12.80 27.39 1.90
CA LYS A 56 13.34 27.55 3.26
C LYS A 56 14.81 27.12 3.37
N SER A 57 15.23 26.07 2.64
CA SER A 57 16.57 25.49 2.75
C SER A 57 17.53 25.95 1.63
N GLY A 58 17.00 26.39 0.49
CA GLY A 58 17.79 26.68 -0.72
C GLY A 58 18.29 25.43 -1.47
N THR A 59 17.88 24.21 -1.06
CA THR A 59 18.35 22.94 -1.64
C THR A 59 17.24 21.91 -1.71
N PHE A 60 17.38 20.90 -2.61
CA PHE A 60 16.51 19.71 -2.64
C PHE A 60 17.10 18.50 -1.89
N SER A 61 18.16 18.70 -1.11
CA SER A 61 18.74 17.66 -0.26
C SER A 61 17.75 17.24 0.83
N ILE A 62 17.39 15.95 0.87
CA ILE A 62 16.46 15.39 1.86
C ILE A 62 17.06 15.50 3.27
N ILE A 63 18.38 15.35 3.40
CA ILE A 63 19.07 15.38 4.69
C ILE A 63 18.98 16.77 5.29
N ASP A 64 19.11 17.82 4.47
CA ASP A 64 19.06 19.21 4.94
C ASP A 64 17.66 19.57 5.46
N TYR A 65 16.61 18.92 4.93
CA TYR A 65 15.23 19.12 5.43
C TYR A 65 15.03 18.62 6.87
N TYR A 66 15.81 17.64 7.33
CA TYR A 66 15.70 17.10 8.69
C TYR A 66 16.15 18.08 9.77
N TYR A 67 17.00 19.04 9.40
CA TYR A 67 17.58 20.01 10.32
C TYR A 67 16.95 21.40 10.20
N LEU A 68 15.91 21.55 9.37
CA LEU A 68 15.24 22.85 9.24
C LEU A 68 14.46 23.20 10.51
N PRO A 69 14.64 24.40 11.07
CA PRO A 69 13.83 24.87 12.18
C PRO A 69 12.44 25.26 11.68
N ILE A 70 11.47 24.34 11.77
CA ILE A 70 10.11 24.52 11.30
C ILE A 70 9.17 24.51 12.51
N SER A 71 8.29 25.53 12.64
CA SER A 71 7.29 25.56 13.71
C SER A 71 6.28 24.42 13.58
N LEU A 72 5.68 23.99 14.70
CA LEU A 72 4.71 22.90 14.72
C LEU A 72 3.55 23.10 13.74
N GLU A 73 3.02 24.31 13.64
CA GLU A 73 1.93 24.63 12.71
C GLU A 73 2.30 24.32 11.26
N VAL A 74 3.48 24.73 10.85
CA VAL A 74 3.98 24.48 9.50
C VAL A 74 4.31 23.00 9.30
N GLN A 75 4.88 22.33 10.30
CA GLN A 75 5.09 20.90 10.26
C GLN A 75 3.77 20.14 10.05
N ILE A 76 2.67 20.56 10.68
CA ILE A 76 1.34 19.95 10.48
C ILE A 76 0.89 20.07 9.01
N PHE A 77 1.04 21.26 8.40
CA PHE A 77 0.69 21.43 6.99
C PHE A 77 1.56 20.58 6.05
N ILE A 78 2.87 20.54 6.30
CA ILE A 78 3.80 19.69 5.54
C ILE A 78 3.43 18.20 5.69
N PHE A 79 3.18 17.76 6.93
CA PHE A 79 2.77 16.40 7.22
C PHE A 79 1.48 16.03 6.50
N LEU A 80 0.45 16.88 6.55
CA LEU A 80 -0.82 16.64 5.87
C LEU A 80 -0.67 16.60 4.35
N ALA A 81 0.18 17.44 3.77
CA ALA A 81 0.48 17.41 2.34
C ALA A 81 1.18 16.10 1.93
N PHE A 82 2.15 15.63 2.71
CA PHE A 82 2.79 14.33 2.53
C PHE A 82 1.80 13.18 2.79
N PHE A 83 1.00 13.28 3.85
CA PHE A 83 -0.02 12.29 4.19
C PHE A 83 -0.96 12.03 3.01
N MET A 84 -1.46 13.07 2.34
CA MET A 84 -2.36 12.89 1.19
C MET A 84 -1.71 12.07 0.07
N ALA A 85 -0.45 12.32 -0.28
CA ALA A 85 0.26 11.55 -1.28
C ALA A 85 0.50 10.10 -0.84
N PHE A 86 0.99 9.92 0.39
CA PHE A 86 1.43 8.62 0.89
C PHE A 86 0.24 7.73 1.27
N ALA A 87 -0.82 8.30 1.84
CA ALA A 87 -2.05 7.59 2.19
C ALA A 87 -2.83 7.12 0.96
N VAL A 88 -2.78 7.85 -0.15
CA VAL A 88 -3.29 7.36 -1.43
C VAL A 88 -2.48 6.16 -1.90
N LYS A 89 -1.15 6.22 -1.82
CA LYS A 89 -0.25 5.18 -2.34
C LYS A 89 -0.26 3.92 -1.47
N ILE A 90 -0.27 4.04 -0.13
CA ILE A 90 -0.32 2.92 0.83
C ILE A 90 -1.73 2.35 1.02
N PRO A 91 -2.69 2.78 0.28
CA PRO A 91 -4.14 2.87 0.32
C PRO A 91 -4.75 2.88 1.73
N MET A 92 -4.50 3.94 2.48
CA MET A 92 -5.12 4.12 3.80
C MET A 92 -6.62 4.42 3.66
N TRP A 93 -7.41 3.96 4.61
CA TRP A 93 -8.80 4.41 4.71
C TRP A 93 -8.85 5.93 4.99
N PRO A 94 -9.74 6.74 4.31
CA PRO A 94 -10.71 6.38 3.28
C PRO A 94 -10.18 6.48 1.84
N LEU A 95 -8.89 6.78 1.60
CA LEU A 95 -8.29 7.05 0.29
C LEU A 95 -7.96 5.79 -0.53
N HIS A 96 -8.47 4.63 -0.15
CA HIS A 96 -8.12 3.31 -0.67
C HIS A 96 -8.97 2.85 -1.88
N THR A 97 -10.08 3.52 -2.18
CA THR A 97 -11.12 2.99 -3.08
C THR A 97 -10.68 2.79 -4.53
N TRP A 98 -9.59 3.40 -4.95
CA TRP A 98 -9.02 3.23 -6.27
C TRP A 98 -8.35 1.86 -6.46
N LEU A 99 -7.80 1.30 -5.36
CA LEU A 99 -6.96 0.09 -5.43
C LEU A 99 -7.73 -1.15 -5.89
N PRO A 100 -8.90 -1.52 -5.32
CA PRO A 100 -9.65 -2.67 -5.78
C PRO A 100 -10.08 -2.57 -7.25
N ASP A 101 -10.46 -1.35 -7.69
CA ASP A 101 -10.86 -1.13 -9.08
C ASP A 101 -9.68 -1.29 -10.04
N ALA A 102 -8.53 -0.73 -9.68
CA ALA A 102 -7.29 -0.88 -10.46
C ALA A 102 -6.85 -2.34 -10.57
N HIS A 103 -6.83 -3.10 -9.46
CA HIS A 103 -6.43 -4.51 -9.46
C HIS A 103 -7.37 -5.42 -10.28
N VAL A 104 -8.67 -5.18 -10.18
CA VAL A 104 -9.66 -5.96 -10.92
C VAL A 104 -9.50 -5.80 -12.42
N GLN A 105 -9.18 -4.58 -12.86
CA GLN A 105 -9.04 -4.29 -14.29
C GLN A 105 -7.63 -4.56 -14.83
N ALA A 106 -6.59 -4.43 -14.00
CA ALA A 106 -5.21 -4.65 -14.43
C ALA A 106 -4.98 -6.10 -14.92
N PRO A 107 -4.16 -6.31 -15.96
CA PRO A 107 -3.64 -7.64 -16.29
C PRO A 107 -2.84 -8.20 -15.12
N THR A 108 -2.59 -9.51 -15.09
CA THR A 108 -1.93 -10.19 -13.95
C THR A 108 -0.60 -9.53 -13.59
N GLY A 109 0.29 -9.28 -14.57
CA GLY A 109 1.57 -8.60 -14.33
C GLY A 109 1.42 -7.19 -13.77
N GLY A 110 0.41 -6.42 -14.22
CA GLY A 110 0.09 -5.10 -13.68
C GLY A 110 -0.35 -5.17 -12.21
N SER A 111 -1.19 -6.15 -11.85
CA SER A 111 -1.60 -6.38 -10.46
C SER A 111 -0.41 -6.76 -9.57
N VAL A 112 0.51 -7.58 -10.08
CA VAL A 112 1.74 -7.98 -9.36
C VAL A 112 2.60 -6.77 -9.03
N ILE A 113 2.92 -5.92 -10.02
CA ILE A 113 3.74 -4.72 -9.81
C ILE A 113 3.06 -3.75 -8.85
N LEU A 114 1.75 -3.53 -9.03
CA LEU A 114 0.96 -2.64 -8.18
C LEU A 114 0.99 -3.09 -6.71
N ALA A 115 0.72 -4.38 -6.44
CA ALA A 115 0.68 -4.92 -5.09
C ALA A 115 2.07 -5.10 -4.47
N ALA A 116 3.04 -5.62 -5.22
CA ALA A 116 4.34 -5.96 -4.69
C ALA A 116 5.19 -4.72 -4.35
N ILE A 117 5.22 -3.72 -5.23
CA ILE A 117 6.18 -2.62 -5.17
C ILE A 117 5.50 -1.27 -4.90
N MET A 118 4.48 -0.92 -5.71
CA MET A 118 3.95 0.44 -5.70
C MET A 118 3.31 0.83 -4.36
N LEU A 119 2.65 -0.10 -3.66
CA LEU A 119 2.08 0.16 -2.34
C LEU A 119 3.15 0.49 -1.29
N LYS A 120 4.31 -0.18 -1.37
CA LYS A 120 5.40 -0.02 -0.39
C LYS A 120 6.09 1.34 -0.47
N LEU A 121 5.97 1.99 -1.63
CA LEU A 121 6.49 3.34 -1.79
C LEU A 121 5.85 4.33 -0.79
N GLY A 122 4.55 4.18 -0.50
CA GLY A 122 3.88 5.02 0.51
C GLY A 122 4.44 4.81 1.92
N GLY A 123 4.69 3.55 2.33
CA GLY A 123 5.31 3.23 3.61
C GLY A 123 6.74 3.76 3.72
N TYR A 124 7.55 3.52 2.68
CA TYR A 124 8.89 4.09 2.58
C TYR A 124 8.87 5.62 2.72
N SER A 125 7.89 6.27 2.11
CA SER A 125 7.79 7.73 2.11
C SER A 125 7.44 8.30 3.48
N PHE A 126 6.59 7.64 4.25
CA PHE A 126 6.37 8.04 5.65
C PHE A 126 7.66 8.00 6.45
N ILE A 127 8.44 6.93 6.31
CA ILE A 127 9.71 6.74 7.02
C ILE A 127 10.77 7.75 6.57
N ARG A 128 10.85 7.99 5.26
CA ARG A 128 11.94 8.79 4.69
C ARG A 128 11.66 10.28 4.69
N PHE A 129 10.40 10.69 4.60
CA PHE A 129 10.04 12.10 4.47
C PHE A 129 9.17 12.58 5.64
N ALA A 130 7.96 12.05 5.81
CA ALA A 130 7.00 12.63 6.75
C ALA A 130 7.51 12.64 8.19
N MET A 131 7.98 11.51 8.68
CA MET A 131 8.40 11.38 10.09
C MET A 131 9.68 12.17 10.41
N PRO A 132 10.75 12.14 9.59
CA PRO A 132 11.97 12.88 9.91
C PRO A 132 11.88 14.39 9.63
N ILE A 133 11.09 14.81 8.63
CA ILE A 133 10.96 16.24 8.28
C ILE A 133 9.99 16.96 9.22
N ALA A 134 8.94 16.26 9.67
CA ALA A 134 7.91 16.81 10.55
C ALA A 134 7.72 15.92 11.80
N PRO A 135 8.74 15.82 12.68
CA PRO A 135 8.69 14.91 13.83
C PRO A 135 7.64 15.32 14.86
N ASP A 136 7.50 16.60 15.17
CA ASP A 136 6.52 17.09 16.15
C ASP A 136 5.08 16.90 15.62
N ALA A 137 4.85 17.19 14.33
CA ALA A 137 3.56 16.94 13.70
C ALA A 137 3.24 15.43 13.64
N SER A 138 4.23 14.58 13.42
CA SER A 138 4.08 13.14 13.44
C SER A 138 3.63 12.62 14.82
N LEU A 139 4.17 13.18 15.89
CA LEU A 139 3.76 12.90 17.26
C LEU A 139 2.36 13.44 17.56
N PHE A 140 2.08 14.67 17.15
CA PHE A 140 0.77 15.31 17.35
C PHE A 140 -0.35 14.57 16.63
N LEU A 141 -0.13 14.12 15.39
CA LEU A 141 -1.09 13.41 14.56
C LEU A 141 -1.07 11.89 14.76
N LYS A 142 -0.22 11.36 15.66
CA LYS A 142 -0.13 9.92 15.97
C LYS A 142 -1.47 9.29 16.28
N PRO A 143 -2.37 9.84 17.15
CA PRO A 143 -3.67 9.25 17.43
C PRO A 143 -4.56 9.16 16.19
N PHE A 144 -4.52 10.16 15.33
CA PHE A 144 -5.26 10.18 14.06
C PHE A 144 -4.78 9.07 13.14
N MET A 145 -3.46 8.91 12.96
CA MET A 145 -2.86 7.88 12.11
C MET A 145 -3.16 6.47 12.63
N ILE A 146 -3.09 6.26 13.94
CA ILE A 146 -3.43 4.98 14.58
C ILE A 146 -4.91 4.65 14.34
N SER A 147 -5.82 5.62 14.50
CA SER A 147 -7.25 5.41 14.28
C SER A 147 -7.56 4.98 12.85
N LEU A 148 -6.98 5.66 11.85
CA LEU A 148 -7.14 5.29 10.44
C LEU A 148 -6.57 3.89 10.15
N SER A 149 -5.43 3.53 10.75
CA SER A 149 -4.82 2.23 10.60
C SER A 149 -5.69 1.12 11.19
N LEU A 150 -6.27 1.32 12.39
CA LEU A 150 -7.18 0.36 13.00
C LEU A 150 -8.47 0.17 12.19
N ILE A 151 -9.03 1.24 11.63
CA ILE A 151 -10.17 1.15 10.70
C ILE A 151 -9.77 0.32 9.46
N ALA A 152 -8.60 0.56 8.89
CA ALA A 152 -8.12 -0.21 7.75
C ALA A 152 -7.95 -1.70 8.12
N ILE A 153 -7.38 -2.03 9.28
CA ILE A 153 -7.18 -3.41 9.72
C ILE A 153 -8.52 -4.13 9.91
N VAL A 154 -9.45 -3.54 10.66
CA VAL A 154 -10.68 -4.24 11.08
C VAL A 154 -11.77 -4.11 10.02
N TYR A 155 -12.15 -2.88 9.67
CA TYR A 155 -13.28 -2.65 8.76
C TYR A 155 -13.00 -3.20 7.35
N ILE A 156 -11.82 -2.95 6.80
CA ILE A 156 -11.50 -3.43 5.46
C ILE A 156 -11.32 -4.95 5.41
N ALA A 157 -10.88 -5.59 6.50
CA ALA A 157 -10.87 -7.05 6.57
C ALA A 157 -12.29 -7.63 6.44
N PHE A 158 -13.28 -7.05 7.10
CA PHE A 158 -14.68 -7.46 6.93
C PHE A 158 -15.19 -7.21 5.50
N VAL A 159 -14.78 -6.10 4.89
CA VAL A 159 -15.10 -5.84 3.47
C VAL A 159 -14.48 -6.89 2.56
N ALA A 160 -13.25 -7.35 2.84
CA ALA A 160 -12.59 -8.41 2.09
C ALA A 160 -13.35 -9.73 2.16
N LEU A 161 -13.85 -10.12 3.34
CA LEU A 161 -14.57 -11.38 3.57
C LEU A 161 -15.84 -11.55 2.72
N ILE A 162 -16.53 -10.45 2.41
CA ILE A 162 -17.80 -10.50 1.64
C ILE A 162 -17.59 -10.45 0.13
N GLN A 163 -16.34 -10.34 -0.35
CA GLN A 163 -16.07 -10.25 -1.79
C GLN A 163 -16.33 -11.59 -2.49
N LYS A 164 -16.94 -11.49 -3.67
CA LYS A 164 -17.21 -12.65 -4.56
C LYS A 164 -16.15 -12.82 -5.65
N ASP A 165 -15.39 -11.76 -5.94
CA ASP A 165 -14.30 -11.72 -6.92
C ASP A 165 -12.96 -11.92 -6.20
N MET A 166 -12.16 -12.92 -6.64
CA MET A 166 -10.87 -13.26 -6.03
C MET A 166 -9.87 -12.09 -6.06
N LYS A 167 -9.82 -11.33 -7.17
CA LYS A 167 -8.92 -10.17 -7.24
C LYS A 167 -9.34 -9.07 -6.26
N LYS A 168 -10.66 -8.83 -6.09
CA LYS A 168 -11.16 -7.88 -5.09
C LYS A 168 -10.82 -8.32 -3.67
N LEU A 169 -11.01 -9.60 -3.37
CA LEU A 169 -10.67 -10.16 -2.04
C LEU A 169 -9.20 -9.88 -1.71
N ILE A 170 -8.27 -10.23 -2.60
CA ILE A 170 -6.84 -10.01 -2.39
C ILE A 170 -6.51 -8.51 -2.30
N ALA A 171 -7.14 -7.66 -3.12
CA ALA A 171 -6.92 -6.22 -3.06
C ALA A 171 -7.36 -5.62 -1.72
N TYR A 172 -8.53 -6.00 -1.21
CA TYR A 172 -8.99 -5.54 0.10
C TYR A 172 -8.16 -6.12 1.25
N SER A 173 -7.75 -7.39 1.18
CA SER A 173 -6.83 -7.94 2.18
C SER A 173 -5.50 -7.17 2.22
N SER A 174 -4.99 -6.76 1.04
CA SER A 174 -3.79 -5.93 0.95
C SER A 174 -3.93 -4.58 1.69
N ILE A 175 -5.10 -3.94 1.62
CA ILE A 175 -5.35 -2.69 2.35
C ILE A 175 -5.30 -2.94 3.87
N SER A 176 -5.88 -4.05 4.35
CA SER A 176 -5.84 -4.42 5.75
C SER A 176 -4.40 -4.67 6.23
N HIS A 177 -3.60 -5.44 5.47
CA HIS A 177 -2.19 -5.70 5.80
C HIS A 177 -1.33 -4.43 5.78
N MET A 178 -1.59 -3.51 4.84
CA MET A 178 -0.92 -2.20 4.85
C MET A 178 -1.36 -1.32 6.01
N GLY A 179 -2.54 -1.58 6.59
CA GLY A 179 -2.97 -1.00 7.86
C GLY A 179 -2.04 -1.37 9.04
N PHE A 180 -1.54 -2.62 9.08
CA PHE A 180 -0.51 -3.00 10.06
C PHE A 180 0.80 -2.25 9.84
N VAL A 181 1.17 -1.99 8.59
CA VAL A 181 2.37 -1.19 8.29
C VAL A 181 2.24 0.22 8.86
N THR A 182 1.15 0.91 8.55
CA THR A 182 0.92 2.28 9.06
C THR A 182 0.77 2.31 10.57
N LEU A 183 0.09 1.33 11.17
CA LEU A 183 0.01 1.19 12.62
C LEU A 183 1.41 1.07 13.23
N GLY A 184 2.24 0.14 12.72
CA GLY A 184 3.58 -0.11 13.24
C GLY A 184 4.49 1.12 13.14
N LEU A 185 4.41 1.88 12.05
CA LEU A 185 5.18 3.12 11.89
C LEU A 185 4.78 4.19 12.93
N PHE A 186 3.47 4.41 13.11
CA PHE A 186 2.97 5.47 13.99
C PHE A 186 2.84 5.06 15.46
N LEU A 187 3.05 3.80 15.82
CA LEU A 187 3.34 3.42 17.20
C LEU A 187 4.66 3.98 17.69
N MET A 188 5.62 4.19 16.78
CA MET A 188 6.94 4.77 17.06
C MET A 188 7.77 3.97 18.08
N SER A 189 7.40 2.72 18.37
CA SER A 189 8.25 1.83 19.14
C SER A 189 9.20 1.09 18.21
N PRO A 190 10.48 0.82 18.60
CA PRO A 190 11.45 0.15 17.73
C PRO A 190 10.91 -1.17 17.18
N LEU A 191 10.32 -2.01 18.04
CA LEU A 191 9.77 -3.31 17.65
C LEU A 191 8.62 -3.17 16.64
N ALA A 192 7.72 -2.18 16.81
CA ALA A 192 6.62 -1.97 15.88
C ALA A 192 7.10 -1.45 14.52
N VAL A 193 8.09 -0.57 14.52
CA VAL A 193 8.68 -0.03 13.28
C VAL A 193 9.41 -1.15 12.51
N GLU A 194 10.20 -1.99 13.19
CA GLU A 194 10.82 -3.17 12.57
C GLU A 194 9.76 -4.13 12.02
N GLY A 195 8.68 -4.38 12.77
CA GLY A 195 7.53 -5.16 12.32
C GLY A 195 6.89 -4.59 11.05
N ALA A 196 6.73 -3.27 10.97
CA ALA A 196 6.22 -2.61 9.78
C ALA A 196 7.12 -2.80 8.55
N TYR A 197 8.45 -2.73 8.72
CA TYR A 197 9.41 -3.03 7.65
C TYR A 197 9.29 -4.47 7.16
N ILE A 198 9.28 -5.43 8.07
CA ILE A 198 9.12 -6.86 7.74
C ILE A 198 7.79 -7.07 7.02
N GLN A 199 6.70 -6.46 7.49
CA GLN A 199 5.39 -6.58 6.88
C GLN A 199 5.35 -6.00 5.46
N MET A 200 6.01 -4.88 5.18
CA MET A 200 6.11 -4.35 3.82
C MET A 200 6.76 -5.34 2.86
N ILE A 201 7.89 -5.93 3.27
CA ILE A 201 8.64 -6.89 2.44
C ILE A 201 7.83 -8.17 2.24
N SER A 202 7.36 -8.76 3.33
CA SER A 202 6.57 -9.98 3.35
C SER A 202 5.30 -9.87 2.51
N HIS A 203 4.50 -8.83 2.75
CA HIS A 203 3.30 -8.58 1.97
C HIS A 203 3.62 -8.39 0.47
N GLY A 204 4.79 -7.84 0.13
CA GLY A 204 5.23 -7.72 -1.26
C GLY A 204 5.28 -9.06 -1.98
N PHE A 205 5.95 -10.04 -1.39
CA PHE A 205 6.07 -11.39 -1.95
C PHE A 205 4.75 -12.15 -1.92
N ILE A 206 4.03 -12.13 -0.79
CA ILE A 206 2.78 -12.85 -0.62
C ILE A 206 1.71 -12.34 -1.60
N SER A 207 1.51 -11.03 -1.68
CA SER A 207 0.50 -10.44 -2.57
C SER A 207 0.84 -10.68 -4.04
N ALA A 208 2.11 -10.59 -4.44
CA ALA A 208 2.54 -10.93 -5.79
C ALA A 208 2.17 -12.38 -6.14
N ALA A 209 2.52 -13.32 -5.26
CA ALA A 209 2.23 -14.73 -5.45
C ALA A 209 0.72 -15.01 -5.53
N MET A 210 -0.08 -14.38 -4.66
CA MET A 210 -1.54 -14.51 -4.68
C MET A 210 -2.14 -13.97 -5.99
N PHE A 211 -1.69 -12.83 -6.50
CA PHE A 211 -2.16 -12.31 -7.79
C PHE A 211 -1.73 -13.20 -8.97
N ILE A 212 -0.54 -13.81 -8.92
CA ILE A 212 -0.10 -14.79 -9.92
C ILE A 212 -1.01 -16.03 -9.86
N CYS A 213 -1.31 -16.55 -8.67
CA CYS A 213 -2.21 -17.68 -8.52
C CYS A 213 -3.60 -17.40 -9.12
N VAL A 214 -4.19 -16.23 -8.82
CA VAL A 214 -5.48 -15.84 -9.41
C VAL A 214 -5.36 -15.62 -10.91
N GLY A 215 -4.24 -15.11 -11.41
CA GLY A 215 -3.98 -14.96 -12.84
C GLY A 215 -4.00 -16.31 -13.57
N ILE A 216 -3.28 -17.31 -13.05
CA ILE A 216 -3.23 -18.65 -13.60
C ILE A 216 -4.64 -19.29 -13.65
N LEU A 217 -5.43 -19.14 -12.59
CA LEU A 217 -6.81 -19.62 -12.57
C LEU A 217 -7.68 -18.90 -13.60
N TYR A 218 -7.55 -17.58 -13.69
CA TYR A 218 -8.30 -16.78 -14.64
C TYR A 218 -7.98 -17.14 -16.10
N ASP A 219 -6.72 -17.41 -16.44
CA ASP A 219 -6.31 -17.79 -17.79
C ASP A 219 -6.93 -19.13 -18.23
N GLN A 220 -7.24 -20.02 -17.27
CA GLN A 220 -7.87 -21.31 -17.55
C GLN A 220 -9.41 -21.23 -17.70
N THR A 221 -10.05 -20.33 -16.96
CA THR A 221 -11.53 -20.35 -16.82
C THR A 221 -12.20 -19.05 -17.28
N HIS A 222 -11.43 -18.00 -17.50
CA HIS A 222 -11.91 -16.64 -17.81
C HIS A 222 -12.94 -16.09 -16.80
N SER A 223 -12.96 -16.64 -15.58
CA SER A 223 -13.80 -16.20 -14.47
C SER A 223 -12.96 -15.81 -13.25
N ARG A 224 -13.45 -14.87 -12.45
CA ARG A 224 -12.84 -14.48 -11.17
C ARG A 224 -13.77 -14.77 -10.00
N GLU A 225 -14.98 -15.25 -10.27
CA GLU A 225 -15.94 -15.54 -9.20
C GLU A 225 -15.56 -16.82 -8.45
N ILE A 226 -15.45 -16.71 -7.12
CA ILE A 226 -15.04 -17.80 -6.23
C ILE A 226 -15.94 -19.02 -6.39
N LYS A 227 -17.26 -18.81 -6.59
CA LYS A 227 -18.24 -19.90 -6.75
C LYS A 227 -18.00 -20.80 -7.97
N ASN A 228 -17.24 -20.30 -8.98
CA ASN A 228 -16.97 -21.04 -10.21
C ASN A 228 -15.78 -22.01 -10.05
N TYR A 229 -15.17 -22.05 -8.87
CA TYR A 229 -14.00 -22.87 -8.60
C TYR A 229 -14.33 -23.95 -7.57
N GLY A 230 -14.07 -25.20 -7.94
CA GLY A 230 -14.21 -26.36 -7.07
C GLY A 230 -13.28 -27.47 -7.56
N GLY A 231 -12.70 -28.22 -6.62
CA GLY A 231 -11.87 -29.39 -6.94
C GLY A 231 -10.60 -29.09 -7.74
N VAL A 232 -10.04 -27.88 -7.65
CA VAL A 232 -8.82 -27.46 -8.38
C VAL A 232 -7.65 -28.42 -8.11
N ILE A 233 -7.57 -28.98 -6.89
CA ILE A 233 -6.54 -29.95 -6.50
C ILE A 233 -6.52 -31.19 -7.39
N ASN A 234 -7.69 -31.63 -7.90
CA ASN A 234 -7.79 -32.80 -8.73
C ASN A 234 -7.21 -32.61 -10.14
N LYS A 235 -7.15 -31.35 -10.60
CA LYS A 235 -6.62 -30.98 -11.92
C LYS A 235 -5.19 -30.42 -11.86
N MET A 236 -4.88 -29.66 -10.80
CA MET A 236 -3.64 -28.90 -10.64
C MET A 236 -3.09 -29.05 -9.22
N PRO A 237 -2.63 -30.26 -8.79
CA PRO A 237 -2.26 -30.52 -7.39
C PRO A 237 -1.07 -29.67 -6.92
N ILE A 238 -0.01 -29.54 -7.71
CA ILE A 238 1.17 -28.75 -7.37
C ILE A 238 0.83 -27.25 -7.25
N PHE A 239 0.07 -26.73 -8.21
CA PHE A 239 -0.43 -25.36 -8.16
C PHE A 239 -1.25 -25.11 -6.89
N THR A 240 -2.17 -26.04 -6.57
CA THR A 240 -3.02 -25.89 -5.37
C THR A 240 -2.20 -25.88 -4.09
N ALA A 241 -1.14 -26.68 -3.99
CA ALA A 241 -0.25 -26.69 -2.83
C ALA A 241 0.38 -25.29 -2.63
N PHE A 242 0.92 -24.67 -3.69
CA PHE A 242 1.45 -23.30 -3.62
C PHE A 242 0.37 -22.25 -3.32
N ALA A 243 -0.80 -22.35 -3.97
CA ALA A 243 -1.90 -21.42 -3.74
C ALA A 243 -2.39 -21.45 -2.29
N VAL A 244 -2.52 -22.65 -1.70
CA VAL A 244 -2.86 -22.80 -0.27
C VAL A 244 -1.75 -22.26 0.62
N PHE A 245 -0.48 -22.55 0.32
CA PHE A 245 0.66 -22.01 1.07
C PHE A 245 0.64 -20.48 1.12
N PHE A 246 0.47 -19.82 -0.03
CA PHE A 246 0.41 -18.36 -0.07
C PHE A 246 -0.87 -17.80 0.56
N ALA A 247 -1.99 -18.49 0.45
CA ALA A 247 -3.22 -18.11 1.15
C ALA A 247 -3.04 -18.15 2.68
N MET A 248 -2.39 -19.19 3.20
CA MET A 248 -2.06 -19.30 4.63
C MET A 248 -1.03 -18.26 5.06
N ALA A 249 -0.04 -17.96 4.22
CA ALA A 249 0.91 -16.88 4.48
C ALA A 249 0.23 -15.50 4.49
N ASN A 250 -0.77 -15.29 3.63
CA ASN A 250 -1.59 -14.08 3.63
C ASN A 250 -2.49 -13.99 4.88
N ALA A 251 -2.93 -15.12 5.41
CA ALA A 251 -3.70 -15.17 6.66
C ALA A 251 -2.83 -15.01 7.92
N GLY A 252 -1.52 -14.86 7.78
CA GLY A 252 -0.61 -14.72 8.92
C GLY A 252 -0.40 -16.00 9.71
N LEU A 253 -0.32 -17.17 9.05
CA LEU A 253 -0.04 -18.44 9.74
C LEU A 253 1.36 -18.42 10.37
N PRO A 254 1.52 -18.80 11.67
CA PRO A 254 2.82 -18.97 12.27
C PRO A 254 3.74 -19.90 11.45
N GLY A 255 4.99 -19.47 11.25
CA GLY A 255 5.93 -20.14 10.34
C GLY A 255 5.99 -19.53 8.94
N THR A 256 5.14 -18.55 8.63
CA THR A 256 5.20 -17.77 7.39
C THR A 256 5.70 -16.35 7.65
N SER A 257 6.18 -15.68 6.61
CA SER A 257 6.75 -14.32 6.74
C SER A 257 5.69 -13.27 7.10
N GLY A 258 4.42 -13.45 6.72
CA GLY A 258 3.33 -12.54 7.06
C GLY A 258 3.06 -12.46 8.56
N PHE A 259 3.12 -13.58 9.24
CA PHE A 259 2.95 -13.64 10.70
C PHE A 259 3.97 -12.76 11.44
N VAL A 260 5.24 -12.81 11.04
CA VAL A 260 6.32 -12.15 11.78
C VAL A 260 6.10 -10.65 11.88
N GLY A 261 5.80 -9.99 10.74
CA GLY A 261 5.59 -8.54 10.71
C GLY A 261 4.39 -8.10 11.54
N GLU A 262 3.24 -8.75 11.36
CA GLU A 262 2.01 -8.41 12.09
C GLU A 262 2.14 -8.67 13.60
N PHE A 263 2.73 -9.80 13.97
CA PHE A 263 2.94 -10.14 15.38
C PHE A 263 3.88 -9.14 16.08
N MET A 264 4.97 -8.70 15.42
CA MET A 264 5.85 -7.67 15.97
C MET A 264 5.13 -6.32 16.14
N VAL A 265 4.26 -5.93 15.21
CA VAL A 265 3.47 -4.71 15.34
C VAL A 265 2.52 -4.80 16.52
N ILE A 266 1.82 -5.93 16.70
CA ILE A 266 0.91 -6.16 17.83
C ILE A 266 1.68 -6.12 19.16
N LEU A 267 2.81 -6.82 19.26
CA LEU A 267 3.66 -6.78 20.45
C LEU A 267 4.19 -5.37 20.75
N GLY A 268 4.54 -4.62 19.70
CA GLY A 268 4.98 -3.24 19.84
C GLY A 268 3.87 -2.27 20.29
N ALA A 269 2.59 -2.62 20.04
CA ALA A 269 1.44 -1.86 20.51
C ALA A 269 1.10 -2.13 21.98
N MET A 270 1.55 -3.25 22.55
CA MET A 270 1.30 -3.63 23.95
C MET A 270 2.32 -3.01 24.93
N LYS A 271 3.40 -2.42 24.41
CA LYS A 271 4.42 -1.71 25.19
C LYS A 271 4.17 -0.22 25.25
#